data_3addf5940729968ce2fc1dd6482ff8af
#
_entry.id   3addf5940729968ce2fc1dd6482ff8af
#
_cell.length_a   1.000
_cell.length_b   1.000
_cell.length_c   1.000
_cell.angle_alpha   90.00
_cell.angle_beta   90.00
_cell.angle_gamma   90.00
#
_symmetry.space_group_name_H-M   'P 1'
#
loop_
_entity.id
_entity.type
_entity.pdbx_description
1 polymer ?
#
loop_
_entity_poly.entity_id
_entity_poly.type
_entity_poly.pdbx_seq_one_letter_code
_entity_poly.pdbx_strand_id
1 'polypeptide(L)'
;GKTAYTYGDKLKTDDLELNVTYDDNSTGKISYADLAAAGITVKIGETVVNADTVITLDMKDKTVDFIYDGKTLTSSAKITVAAKTVYYTVSDATITKVYDGGLTIPADQTLPTISIKDSATAFVGTDSYTVTGTFAYTDKNVGTDKKIKLTTTLPETNGKYTFAPDTDKINADGTLKTAATITAKALTVNADAIKVPAVKANPNATADVTADSSLVLTKDN
;
A
#
# COMPACT_ATOMS: atom_id res chain seq x y z
N GLY A 1 -3.57 -29.36 16.37
CA GLY A 1 -2.66 -28.79 15.38
C GLY A 1 -3.05 -27.36 14.99
N LYS A 2 -2.15 -26.65 14.30
CA LYS A 2 -2.41 -25.31 13.75
C LYS A 2 -3.50 -25.40 12.67
N THR A 3 -4.51 -24.54 12.75
CA THR A 3 -5.61 -24.48 11.78
C THR A 3 -5.75 -23.12 11.10
N ALA A 4 -5.12 -22.07 11.67
CA ALA A 4 -5.15 -20.72 11.12
C ALA A 4 -3.83 -20.43 10.37
N TYR A 5 -3.94 -20.15 9.09
CA TYR A 5 -2.83 -19.89 8.18
C TYR A 5 -3.06 -18.59 7.40
N THR A 6 -1.97 -18.08 6.85
CA THR A 6 -1.98 -17.05 5.82
C THR A 6 -1.76 -17.69 4.46
N TYR A 7 -2.35 -17.16 3.41
CA TYR A 7 -2.10 -17.61 2.03
C TYR A 7 -0.59 -17.64 1.74
N GLY A 8 -0.10 -18.80 1.30
CA GLY A 8 1.32 -19.01 1.05
C GLY A 8 2.15 -19.52 2.22
N ASP A 9 1.56 -19.67 3.41
CA ASP A 9 2.25 -20.33 4.52
C ASP A 9 2.55 -21.79 4.15
N LYS A 10 3.65 -22.34 4.66
CA LYS A 10 3.85 -23.78 4.65
C LYS A 10 2.99 -24.45 5.72
N LEU A 11 2.46 -25.62 5.39
CA LEU A 11 1.76 -26.46 6.36
C LEU A 11 2.69 -26.78 7.54
N LYS A 12 2.22 -26.53 8.77
CA LYS A 12 2.95 -26.92 9.97
C LYS A 12 2.59 -28.37 10.33
N THR A 13 3.47 -29.30 10.04
CA THR A 13 3.27 -30.73 10.24
C THR A 13 3.60 -31.22 11.66
N ASP A 14 4.47 -30.49 12.37
CA ASP A 14 4.92 -30.89 13.73
C ASP A 14 3.79 -31.02 14.75
N ASP A 15 2.69 -30.28 14.54
CA ASP A 15 1.50 -30.31 15.39
C ASP A 15 0.43 -31.31 14.91
N LEU A 16 0.68 -32.02 13.78
CA LEU A 16 -0.23 -33.03 13.26
C LEU A 16 0.11 -34.38 13.89
N GLU A 17 -0.78 -34.87 14.73
CA GLU A 17 -0.68 -36.18 15.35
C GLU A 17 -2.05 -36.89 15.31
N LEU A 18 -2.02 -38.19 15.22
CA LEU A 18 -3.22 -39.03 15.29
C LEU A 18 -3.22 -39.83 16.59
N ASN A 19 -4.27 -39.67 17.39
CA ASN A 19 -4.50 -40.57 18.53
C ASN A 19 -5.06 -41.90 18.03
N VAL A 20 -4.48 -42.99 18.44
CA VAL A 20 -4.88 -44.34 18.04
C VAL A 20 -5.22 -45.18 19.26
N THR A 21 -6.17 -46.09 19.09
CA THR A 21 -6.44 -47.16 20.03
C THR A 21 -6.17 -48.46 19.32
N TYR A 22 -5.31 -49.29 19.90
CA TYR A 22 -4.93 -50.59 19.35
C TYR A 22 -5.95 -51.67 19.75
N ASP A 23 -5.86 -52.83 19.10
CA ASP A 23 -6.78 -53.95 19.34
C ASP A 23 -6.72 -54.49 20.77
N ASP A 24 -5.61 -54.27 21.47
CA ASP A 24 -5.43 -54.60 22.89
C ASP A 24 -5.98 -53.53 23.85
N ASN A 25 -6.69 -52.52 23.32
CA ASN A 25 -7.21 -51.33 24.01
C ASN A 25 -6.13 -50.41 24.57
N SER A 26 -4.87 -50.62 24.26
CA SER A 26 -3.85 -49.61 24.55
C SER A 26 -4.05 -48.40 23.64
N THR A 27 -3.58 -47.20 24.07
CA THR A 27 -3.67 -45.99 23.31
C THR A 27 -2.28 -45.46 23.03
N GLY A 28 -2.11 -44.83 21.85
CA GLY A 28 -0.87 -44.23 21.43
C GLY A 28 -1.11 -42.98 20.58
N LYS A 29 -0.01 -42.41 20.15
CA LYS A 29 0.01 -41.28 19.21
C LYS A 29 0.92 -41.63 18.06
N ILE A 30 0.49 -41.34 16.84
CA ILE A 30 1.31 -41.40 15.64
C ILE A 30 1.62 -39.98 15.22
N SER A 31 2.89 -39.62 15.22
CA SER A 31 3.33 -38.30 14.76
C SER A 31 3.19 -38.21 13.24
N TYR A 32 3.16 -36.96 12.70
CA TYR A 32 3.10 -36.77 11.26
C TYR A 32 4.22 -37.51 10.50
N ALA A 33 5.43 -37.51 11.06
CA ALA A 33 6.59 -38.16 10.44
C ALA A 33 6.38 -39.68 10.29
N ASP A 34 5.59 -40.31 11.17
CA ASP A 34 5.35 -41.74 11.21
C ASP A 34 4.08 -42.18 10.45
N LEU A 35 3.21 -41.22 10.06
CA LEU A 35 1.92 -41.52 9.41
C LEU A 35 2.12 -42.32 8.11
N ALA A 36 3.07 -41.91 7.25
CA ALA A 36 3.33 -42.59 5.98
C ALA A 36 3.83 -44.03 6.17
N ALA A 37 4.70 -44.27 7.18
CA ALA A 37 5.17 -45.59 7.53
C ALA A 37 4.03 -46.48 8.09
N ALA A 38 3.04 -45.86 8.75
CA ALA A 38 1.82 -46.52 9.21
C ALA A 38 0.78 -46.72 8.09
N GLY A 39 1.08 -46.36 6.83
CA GLY A 39 0.15 -46.46 5.70
C GLY A 39 -0.96 -45.44 5.69
N ILE A 40 -0.80 -44.32 6.43
CA ILE A 40 -1.80 -43.27 6.57
C ILE A 40 -1.46 -42.10 5.63
N THR A 41 -2.41 -41.76 4.77
CA THR A 41 -2.33 -40.60 3.90
C THR A 41 -3.09 -39.42 4.53
N VAL A 42 -2.53 -38.20 4.49
CA VAL A 42 -3.18 -37.01 4.99
C VAL A 42 -3.61 -36.13 3.82
N LYS A 43 -4.84 -35.65 3.85
CA LYS A 43 -5.41 -34.71 2.87
C LYS A 43 -6.01 -33.48 3.54
N ILE A 44 -6.01 -32.36 2.79
CA ILE A 44 -6.82 -31.17 3.06
C ILE A 44 -7.66 -30.92 1.80
N GLY A 45 -8.96 -31.17 1.88
CA GLY A 45 -9.81 -31.25 0.70
C GLY A 45 -9.32 -32.38 -0.24
N GLU A 46 -9.03 -32.05 -1.51
CA GLU A 46 -8.51 -33.01 -2.49
C GLU A 46 -6.98 -33.11 -2.48
N THR A 47 -6.28 -32.25 -1.77
CA THR A 47 -4.82 -32.14 -1.78
C THR A 47 -4.19 -33.12 -0.78
N VAL A 48 -3.38 -34.05 -1.26
CA VAL A 48 -2.47 -34.83 -0.40
C VAL A 48 -1.40 -33.89 0.11
N VAL A 49 -1.23 -33.83 1.44
CA VAL A 49 -0.31 -32.87 2.06
C VAL A 49 0.97 -33.50 2.56
N ASN A 50 2.04 -32.71 2.51
CA ASN A 50 3.35 -33.00 3.07
C ASN A 50 3.95 -31.75 3.72
N ALA A 51 5.16 -31.86 4.29
CA ALA A 51 5.82 -30.75 4.98
C ALA A 51 6.12 -29.54 4.07
N ASP A 52 6.16 -29.74 2.75
CA ASP A 52 6.39 -28.67 1.77
C ASP A 52 5.10 -28.08 1.20
N THR A 53 3.94 -28.61 1.62
CA THR A 53 2.65 -28.15 1.12
C THR A 53 2.44 -26.69 1.48
N VAL A 54 2.19 -25.88 0.43
CA VAL A 54 1.84 -24.47 0.56
C VAL A 54 0.33 -24.34 0.74
N ILE A 55 -0.09 -23.62 1.73
CA ILE A 55 -1.51 -23.35 2.01
C ILE A 55 -2.09 -22.41 0.96
N THR A 56 -3.14 -22.86 0.29
CA THR A 56 -3.87 -22.13 -0.75
C THR A 56 -5.30 -21.85 -0.32
N LEU A 57 -6.01 -21.00 -1.09
CA LEU A 57 -7.41 -20.70 -0.81
C LEU A 57 -8.34 -21.92 -0.99
N ASP A 58 -7.96 -22.91 -1.80
CA ASP A 58 -8.74 -24.13 -2.00
C ASP A 58 -8.84 -24.96 -0.71
N MET A 59 -7.89 -24.78 0.20
CA MET A 59 -7.85 -25.44 1.52
C MET A 59 -8.70 -24.72 2.56
N LYS A 60 -9.15 -23.49 2.27
CA LYS A 60 -9.99 -22.71 3.20
C LYS A 60 -11.30 -23.46 3.46
N ASP A 61 -11.70 -23.47 4.75
CA ASP A 61 -12.88 -24.14 5.26
C ASP A 61 -12.90 -25.67 5.06
N LYS A 62 -11.77 -26.27 4.66
CA LYS A 62 -11.61 -27.72 4.57
C LYS A 62 -11.11 -28.29 5.89
N THR A 63 -11.45 -29.55 6.12
CA THR A 63 -10.95 -30.37 7.22
C THR A 63 -9.65 -31.05 6.86
N VAL A 64 -8.92 -31.55 7.85
CA VAL A 64 -7.77 -32.45 7.65
C VAL A 64 -8.30 -33.88 7.76
N ASP A 65 -8.08 -34.66 6.72
CA ASP A 65 -8.52 -36.04 6.61
C ASP A 65 -7.33 -36.98 6.67
N PHE A 66 -7.42 -38.01 7.51
CA PHE A 66 -6.48 -39.12 7.65
C PHE A 66 -7.10 -40.36 7.00
N ILE A 67 -6.43 -40.91 6.01
CA ILE A 67 -6.95 -42.03 5.23
C ILE A 67 -6.08 -43.25 5.46
N TYR A 68 -6.69 -44.33 5.95
CA TYR A 68 -6.07 -45.65 6.20
C TYR A 68 -6.96 -46.76 5.69
N ASP A 69 -6.44 -47.64 4.87
CA ASP A 69 -7.17 -48.82 4.30
C ASP A 69 -8.55 -48.42 3.72
N GLY A 70 -8.60 -47.33 2.96
CA GLY A 70 -9.81 -46.80 2.33
C GLY A 70 -10.82 -46.15 3.29
N LYS A 71 -10.54 -46.11 4.59
CA LYS A 71 -11.35 -45.43 5.61
C LYS A 71 -10.80 -44.02 5.87
N THR A 72 -11.69 -43.08 6.08
CA THR A 72 -11.34 -41.68 6.36
C THR A 72 -11.71 -41.31 7.76
N LEU A 73 -10.77 -40.77 8.52
CA LEU A 73 -10.99 -40.04 9.77
C LEU A 73 -10.83 -38.54 9.50
N THR A 74 -11.89 -37.78 9.64
CA THR A 74 -11.93 -36.35 9.40
C THR A 74 -11.76 -35.57 10.70
N SER A 75 -10.89 -34.55 10.70
CA SER A 75 -10.75 -33.62 11.84
C SER A 75 -12.04 -32.81 12.05
N SER A 76 -12.32 -32.44 13.29
CA SER A 76 -13.46 -31.56 13.60
C SER A 76 -13.16 -30.09 13.27
N ALA A 77 -11.89 -29.69 13.24
CA ALA A 77 -11.45 -28.33 12.98
C ALA A 77 -11.21 -28.11 11.48
N LYS A 78 -11.61 -26.95 10.99
CA LYS A 78 -11.40 -26.52 9.61
C LYS A 78 -10.18 -25.61 9.50
N ILE A 79 -9.50 -25.69 8.37
CA ILE A 79 -8.41 -24.76 8.01
C ILE A 79 -9.00 -23.39 7.71
N THR A 80 -8.48 -22.35 8.34
CA THR A 80 -8.75 -20.97 7.98
C THR A 80 -7.56 -20.38 7.24
N VAL A 81 -7.82 -19.63 6.18
CA VAL A 81 -6.78 -19.01 5.36
C VAL A 81 -7.07 -17.52 5.25
N ALA A 82 -6.20 -16.72 5.86
CA ALA A 82 -6.21 -15.27 5.74
C ALA A 82 -5.45 -14.83 4.49
N ALA A 83 -5.80 -13.67 3.93
CA ALA A 83 -5.03 -13.05 2.87
C ALA A 83 -3.62 -12.67 3.35
N LYS A 84 -2.63 -12.83 2.46
CA LYS A 84 -1.25 -12.37 2.72
C LYS A 84 -1.17 -10.86 2.53
N THR A 85 -0.62 -10.14 3.50
CA THR A 85 -0.40 -8.70 3.36
C THR A 85 0.85 -8.44 2.53
N VAL A 86 0.70 -7.63 1.48
CA VAL A 86 1.77 -7.15 0.61
C VAL A 86 1.88 -5.63 0.77
N TYR A 87 3.08 -5.14 0.96
CA TYR A 87 3.33 -3.72 1.13
C TYR A 87 3.73 -3.08 -0.20
N TYR A 88 3.12 -1.94 -0.53
CA TYR A 88 3.57 -1.08 -1.61
C TYR A 88 4.32 0.12 -1.05
N THR A 89 5.31 0.57 -1.79
CA THR A 89 6.19 1.70 -1.43
C THR A 89 6.31 2.67 -2.58
N VAL A 90 6.96 3.80 -2.35
CA VAL A 90 7.28 4.81 -3.36
C VAL A 90 8.76 5.14 -3.33
N SER A 91 9.33 5.42 -4.51
CA SER A 91 10.69 5.97 -4.59
C SER A 91 10.74 7.38 -4.02
N ASP A 92 11.91 7.81 -3.59
CA ASP A 92 12.12 9.20 -3.24
C ASP A 92 12.07 10.08 -4.51
N ALA A 93 11.45 11.24 -4.41
CA ALA A 93 11.41 12.25 -5.47
C ALA A 93 11.35 13.64 -4.84
N THR A 94 12.02 14.60 -5.48
CA THR A 94 11.91 16.01 -5.14
C THR A 94 10.84 16.62 -6.04
N ILE A 95 9.72 17.05 -5.45
CA ILE A 95 8.59 17.63 -6.18
C ILE A 95 8.52 19.10 -5.86
N THR A 96 8.62 19.94 -6.90
CA THR A 96 8.51 21.39 -6.77
C THR A 96 7.63 21.95 -7.87
N LYS A 97 6.94 23.05 -7.58
CA LYS A 97 6.25 23.83 -8.60
C LYS A 97 6.21 25.30 -8.28
N VAL A 98 6.00 26.13 -9.30
CA VAL A 98 5.63 27.53 -9.13
C VAL A 98 4.13 27.61 -8.85
N TYR A 99 3.74 28.50 -7.98
CA TYR A 99 2.32 28.72 -7.62
C TYR A 99 1.46 28.96 -8.88
N ASP A 100 0.42 28.14 -9.01
CA ASP A 100 -0.56 28.19 -10.11
C ASP A 100 -2.02 28.17 -9.62
N GLY A 101 -2.21 28.16 -8.28
CA GLY A 101 -3.53 28.08 -7.64
C GLY A 101 -4.16 26.70 -7.62
N GLY A 102 -3.51 25.68 -8.19
CA GLY A 102 -4.00 24.29 -8.27
C GLY A 102 -3.27 23.32 -7.34
N LEU A 103 -3.77 22.07 -7.29
CA LEU A 103 -3.17 20.96 -6.54
C LEU A 103 -2.38 20.00 -7.44
N THR A 104 -2.50 20.14 -8.75
CA THR A 104 -1.86 19.26 -9.73
C THR A 104 -0.34 19.42 -9.70
N ILE A 105 0.38 18.32 -9.79
CA ILE A 105 1.82 18.31 -10.02
C ILE A 105 2.07 18.53 -11.52
N PRO A 106 2.93 19.48 -11.92
CA PRO A 106 3.21 19.72 -13.32
C PRO A 106 3.80 18.49 -14.02
N ALA A 107 3.50 18.31 -15.31
CA ALA A 107 3.91 17.15 -16.08
C ALA A 107 5.43 17.05 -16.34
N ASP A 108 6.17 18.14 -16.16
CA ASP A 108 7.64 18.20 -16.24
C ASP A 108 8.34 17.71 -14.96
N GLN A 109 7.58 17.44 -13.89
CA GLN A 109 8.13 16.92 -12.65
C GLN A 109 8.25 15.40 -12.69
N THR A 110 9.38 14.88 -12.17
CA THR A 110 9.53 13.44 -11.95
C THR A 110 8.71 12.99 -10.76
N LEU A 111 7.68 12.20 -11.03
CA LEU A 111 6.86 11.61 -9.98
C LEU A 111 7.56 10.43 -9.31
N PRO A 112 7.25 10.16 -8.02
CA PRO A 112 7.68 8.92 -7.39
C PRO A 112 7.14 7.71 -8.13
N THR A 113 7.94 6.64 -8.22
CA THR A 113 7.50 5.35 -8.77
C THR A 113 6.87 4.53 -7.66
N ILE A 114 5.67 3.99 -7.90
CA ILE A 114 5.02 3.04 -7.00
C ILE A 114 5.57 1.65 -7.32
N SER A 115 5.96 0.91 -6.29
CA SER A 115 6.48 -0.46 -6.42
C SER A 115 6.03 -1.34 -5.25
N ILE A 116 6.19 -2.65 -5.39
CA ILE A 116 5.99 -3.59 -4.29
C ILE A 116 7.26 -3.65 -3.46
N LYS A 117 7.12 -3.46 -2.14
CA LYS A 117 8.21 -3.63 -1.18
C LYS A 117 8.59 -5.11 -1.11
N ASP A 118 9.89 -5.40 -1.11
CA ASP A 118 10.43 -6.78 -1.05
C ASP A 118 9.84 -7.71 -2.13
N SER A 119 9.73 -7.22 -3.36
CA SER A 119 9.00 -7.85 -4.47
C SER A 119 9.40 -9.31 -4.73
N ALA A 120 10.66 -9.70 -4.42
CA ALA A 120 11.14 -11.08 -4.59
C ALA A 120 10.44 -12.08 -3.67
N THR A 121 9.89 -11.66 -2.54
CA THR A 121 9.25 -12.51 -1.52
C THR A 121 7.80 -12.12 -1.21
N ALA A 122 7.33 -11.02 -1.80
CA ALA A 122 6.00 -10.49 -1.56
C ALA A 122 4.89 -11.45 -1.99
N PHE A 123 5.07 -12.12 -3.12
CA PHE A 123 4.07 -12.98 -3.72
C PHE A 123 4.39 -14.47 -3.57
N VAL A 124 3.38 -15.31 -3.71
CA VAL A 124 3.47 -16.77 -3.62
C VAL A 124 3.61 -17.36 -5.02
N GLY A 125 4.61 -18.21 -5.24
CA GLY A 125 4.82 -18.88 -6.51
C GLY A 125 5.05 -17.90 -7.67
N THR A 126 4.16 -17.94 -8.67
CA THR A 126 4.20 -17.09 -9.87
C THR A 126 3.21 -15.92 -9.81
N ASP A 127 2.54 -15.71 -8.67
CA ASP A 127 1.62 -14.58 -8.52
C ASP A 127 2.37 -13.25 -8.69
N SER A 128 1.73 -12.30 -9.37
CA SER A 128 2.29 -10.96 -9.60
C SER A 128 1.15 -9.96 -9.71
N TYR A 129 1.26 -8.85 -8.97
CA TYR A 129 0.27 -7.79 -8.98
C TYR A 129 0.96 -6.43 -8.96
N THR A 130 0.31 -5.44 -9.56
CA THR A 130 0.79 -4.06 -9.62
C THR A 130 -0.19 -3.14 -8.91
N VAL A 131 0.35 -2.28 -8.02
CA VAL A 131 -0.39 -1.17 -7.43
C VAL A 131 -0.13 0.06 -8.29
N THR A 132 -1.19 0.77 -8.66
CA THR A 132 -1.10 2.04 -9.40
C THR A 132 -1.69 3.17 -8.58
N GLY A 133 -1.50 4.42 -9.01
CA GLY A 133 -2.09 5.55 -8.30
C GLY A 133 -1.73 6.88 -8.92
N THR A 134 -2.25 7.94 -8.31
CA THR A 134 -2.01 9.33 -8.70
C THR A 134 -1.50 10.15 -7.53
N PHE A 135 -0.74 11.19 -7.83
CA PHE A 135 -0.16 12.09 -6.84
C PHE A 135 -0.71 13.50 -7.01
N ALA A 136 -0.99 14.18 -5.90
CA ALA A 136 -1.43 15.57 -5.89
C ALA A 136 -0.96 16.28 -4.62
N TYR A 137 -0.80 17.60 -4.68
CA TYR A 137 -0.61 18.40 -3.46
C TYR A 137 -1.87 18.35 -2.60
N THR A 138 -1.71 18.40 -1.29
CA THR A 138 -2.85 18.50 -0.35
C THR A 138 -3.25 19.96 -0.09
N ASP A 139 -2.40 20.91 -0.43
CA ASP A 139 -2.55 22.35 -0.18
C ASP A 139 -1.90 23.11 -1.34
N LYS A 140 -2.56 24.17 -1.80
CA LYS A 140 -2.13 24.99 -2.94
C LYS A 140 -1.24 26.18 -2.58
N ASN A 141 -1.10 26.51 -1.29
CA ASN A 141 -0.38 27.70 -0.85
C ASN A 141 1.15 27.53 -1.01
N VAL A 142 1.86 28.63 -1.18
CA VAL A 142 3.33 28.67 -1.21
C VAL A 142 3.92 28.15 0.10
N GLY A 143 5.01 27.39 0.01
CA GLY A 143 5.72 26.84 1.17
C GLY A 143 6.63 25.68 0.81
N THR A 144 7.52 25.29 1.75
CA THR A 144 8.56 24.27 1.56
C THR A 144 8.20 22.89 2.13
N ASP A 145 7.22 22.81 3.03
CA ASP A 145 6.86 21.55 3.71
C ASP A 145 5.51 21.02 3.23
N LYS A 146 5.29 21.10 1.91
CA LYS A 146 4.04 20.65 1.31
C LYS A 146 3.94 19.15 1.31
N LYS A 147 2.73 18.63 1.52
CA LYS A 147 2.44 17.20 1.48
C LYS A 147 1.89 16.81 0.11
N ILE A 148 2.34 15.67 -0.37
CA ILE A 148 1.82 15.01 -1.56
C ILE A 148 0.95 13.85 -1.11
N LYS A 149 -0.29 13.79 -1.57
CA LYS A 149 -1.22 12.69 -1.37
C LYS A 149 -1.06 11.69 -2.49
N LEU A 150 -0.86 10.42 -2.15
CA LEU A 150 -1.00 9.29 -3.04
C LEU A 150 -2.43 8.74 -2.93
N THR A 151 -3.13 8.67 -4.04
CA THR A 151 -4.40 7.94 -4.17
C THR A 151 -4.14 6.68 -4.97
N THR A 152 -4.25 5.51 -4.33
CA THR A 152 -3.93 4.21 -4.93
C THR A 152 -5.12 3.55 -5.60
N THR A 153 -4.84 2.79 -6.65
CA THR A 153 -5.74 1.79 -7.23
C THR A 153 -5.13 0.42 -6.96
N LEU A 154 -5.83 -0.38 -6.17
CA LEU A 154 -5.38 -1.72 -5.78
C LEU A 154 -5.94 -2.76 -6.74
N PRO A 155 -5.14 -3.80 -7.09
CA PRO A 155 -5.60 -4.87 -7.96
C PRO A 155 -6.55 -5.83 -7.23
N GLU A 156 -7.42 -6.48 -7.98
CA GLU A 156 -8.23 -7.60 -7.49
C GLU A 156 -7.36 -8.85 -7.31
N THR A 157 -7.48 -9.50 -6.14
CA THR A 157 -6.65 -10.64 -5.76
C THR A 157 -7.45 -11.91 -5.45
N ASN A 158 -8.76 -11.85 -5.56
CA ASN A 158 -9.66 -12.95 -5.20
C ASN A 158 -9.42 -13.50 -3.78
N GLY A 159 -9.06 -12.60 -2.85
CA GLY A 159 -8.81 -12.95 -1.45
C GLY A 159 -7.44 -13.51 -1.13
N LYS A 160 -6.53 -13.64 -2.10
CA LYS A 160 -5.15 -14.10 -1.88
C LYS A 160 -4.31 -13.07 -1.11
N TYR A 161 -4.45 -11.78 -1.45
CA TYR A 161 -3.63 -10.69 -0.92
C TYR A 161 -4.46 -9.51 -0.45
N THR A 162 -3.91 -8.81 0.54
CA THR A 162 -4.29 -7.44 0.91
C THR A 162 -3.09 -6.54 0.69
N PHE A 163 -3.32 -5.29 0.28
CA PHE A 163 -2.24 -4.32 0.08
C PHE A 163 -2.28 -3.24 1.14
N ALA A 164 -1.12 -2.91 1.68
CA ALA A 164 -0.95 -1.86 2.68
C ALA A 164 0.22 -0.93 2.29
N PRO A 165 0.19 0.34 2.68
CA PRO A 165 1.30 1.25 2.44
C PRO A 165 2.52 0.88 3.29
N ASP A 166 3.71 1.08 2.72
CA ASP A 166 4.97 1.07 3.46
C ASP A 166 5.02 2.29 4.39
N THR A 167 4.92 2.05 5.68
CA THR A 167 4.88 3.12 6.69
C THR A 167 6.18 3.88 6.83
N ASP A 168 7.29 3.43 6.23
CA ASP A 168 8.54 4.17 6.19
C ASP A 168 8.51 5.33 5.17
N LYS A 169 7.67 5.24 4.15
CA LYS A 169 7.54 6.21 3.04
C LYS A 169 6.20 6.92 2.97
N ILE A 170 5.14 6.28 3.45
CA ILE A 170 3.75 6.74 3.30
C ILE A 170 3.09 6.79 4.68
N ASN A 171 2.49 7.91 5.02
CA ASN A 171 1.72 8.08 6.25
C ASN A 171 0.38 7.33 6.17
N ALA A 172 -0.25 7.08 7.32
CA ALA A 172 -1.55 6.40 7.40
C ALA A 172 -2.67 7.10 6.61
N ASP A 173 -2.58 8.42 6.45
CA ASP A 173 -3.51 9.21 5.64
C ASP A 173 -3.20 9.16 4.14
N GLY A 174 -2.16 8.42 3.71
CA GLY A 174 -1.70 8.28 2.34
C GLY A 174 -0.85 9.45 1.85
N THR A 175 -0.42 10.38 2.70
CA THR A 175 0.56 11.40 2.30
C THR A 175 1.97 10.84 2.33
N LEU A 176 2.83 11.31 1.42
CA LEU A 176 4.23 10.92 1.41
C LEU A 176 4.96 11.56 2.60
N LYS A 177 5.98 10.87 3.13
CA LYS A 177 6.87 11.41 4.16
C LYS A 177 7.86 12.43 3.60
N THR A 178 8.18 12.36 2.31
CA THR A 178 9.00 13.35 1.62
C THR A 178 8.22 14.64 1.44
N ALA A 179 8.81 15.77 1.84
CA ALA A 179 8.23 17.09 1.65
C ALA A 179 8.38 17.57 0.20
N ALA A 180 7.40 18.36 -0.25
CA ALA A 180 7.41 19.03 -1.54
C ALA A 180 7.43 20.56 -1.35
N THR A 181 7.62 21.31 -2.44
CA THR A 181 7.72 22.76 -2.39
C THR A 181 6.79 23.43 -3.41
N ILE A 182 6.13 24.51 -3.00
CA ILE A 182 5.45 25.43 -3.92
C ILE A 182 6.11 26.80 -3.76
N THR A 183 6.78 27.27 -4.80
CA THR A 183 7.44 28.58 -4.82
C THR A 183 6.47 29.67 -5.27
N ALA A 184 6.73 30.90 -4.85
CA ALA A 184 5.92 32.04 -5.26
C ALA A 184 6.06 32.26 -6.78
N LYS A 185 4.95 32.62 -7.42
CA LYS A 185 4.98 33.08 -8.81
C LYS A 185 5.41 34.54 -8.84
N ALA A 186 6.43 34.84 -9.62
CA ALA A 186 6.84 36.22 -9.87
C ALA A 186 5.71 36.98 -10.60
N LEU A 187 5.37 38.13 -10.09
CA LEU A 187 4.44 39.05 -10.77
C LEU A 187 5.29 40.10 -11.51
N THR A 188 5.06 40.25 -12.80
CA THR A 188 5.63 41.31 -13.58
C THR A 188 4.58 42.42 -13.69
N VAL A 189 4.90 43.57 -13.15
CA VAL A 189 4.08 44.81 -13.34
C VAL A 189 4.55 45.48 -14.60
N ASN A 190 3.69 45.56 -15.61
CA ASN A 190 3.99 46.39 -16.78
C ASN A 190 3.74 47.86 -16.39
N ALA A 191 4.82 48.60 -16.14
CA ALA A 191 4.75 50.01 -15.75
C ALA A 191 4.07 50.87 -16.83
N ASP A 192 4.11 50.46 -18.11
CA ASP A 192 3.45 51.18 -19.20
C ASP A 192 1.91 51.08 -19.18
N ALA A 193 1.39 50.11 -18.45
CA ALA A 193 -0.07 49.95 -18.26
C ALA A 193 -0.64 50.79 -17.13
N ILE A 194 0.19 51.37 -16.28
CA ILE A 194 -0.23 52.23 -15.19
C ILE A 194 -0.42 53.63 -15.75
N LYS A 195 -1.61 53.95 -16.26
CA LYS A 195 -1.99 55.31 -16.65
C LYS A 195 -2.48 56.08 -15.43
N VAL A 196 -1.65 56.93 -14.87
CA VAL A 196 -2.08 57.93 -13.89
C VAL A 196 -2.89 58.99 -14.63
N PRO A 197 -4.17 59.25 -14.26
CA PRO A 197 -4.92 60.34 -14.86
C PRO A 197 -4.13 61.65 -14.71
N ALA A 198 -3.99 62.41 -15.79
CA ALA A 198 -3.35 63.73 -15.73
C ALA A 198 -4.12 64.60 -14.70
N VAL A 199 -3.50 64.86 -13.56
CA VAL A 199 -3.99 65.88 -12.63
C VAL A 199 -3.81 67.20 -13.32
N LYS A 200 -4.92 67.95 -13.57
CA LYS A 200 -4.85 69.30 -14.04
C LYS A 200 -3.98 70.10 -13.07
N ALA A 201 -2.78 70.43 -13.48
CA ALA A 201 -1.92 71.26 -12.67
C ALA A 201 -2.62 72.53 -12.33
N ASN A 202 -2.79 72.83 -11.05
CA ASN A 202 -3.12 74.15 -10.57
C ASN A 202 -1.92 75.04 -10.86
N PRO A 203 -2.03 76.09 -11.70
CA PRO A 203 -0.87 76.86 -12.14
C PRO A 203 -0.13 77.56 -10.97
N ASN A 204 -0.61 77.43 -9.75
CA ASN A 204 -0.01 78.07 -8.55
C ASN A 204 0.45 77.01 -7.51
N ALA A 205 0.52 75.70 -7.85
CA ALA A 205 0.99 74.74 -6.92
C ALA A 205 2.43 74.35 -7.26
N THR A 206 3.35 74.73 -6.45
CA THR A 206 4.71 74.15 -6.38
C THR A 206 4.63 72.89 -5.51
N ALA A 207 4.17 71.79 -6.07
CA ALA A 207 4.26 70.51 -5.42
C ALA A 207 5.13 69.58 -6.25
N ASP A 208 6.28 69.25 -5.73
CA ASP A 208 7.09 68.12 -6.22
C ASP A 208 6.29 66.84 -5.95
N VAL A 209 5.86 66.19 -7.01
CA VAL A 209 5.33 64.84 -6.92
C VAL A 209 6.51 63.90 -6.76
N THR A 210 6.89 63.62 -5.53
CA THR A 210 7.77 62.51 -5.22
C THR A 210 6.99 61.21 -5.38
N ALA A 211 7.43 60.32 -6.27
CA ALA A 211 6.89 58.99 -6.40
C ALA A 211 7.04 58.26 -5.06
N ASP A 212 5.94 57.99 -4.38
CA ASP A 212 5.93 57.12 -3.22
C ASP A 212 6.28 55.70 -3.69
N SER A 213 7.41 55.14 -3.19
CA SER A 213 7.93 53.84 -3.56
C SER A 213 7.18 52.65 -2.94
N SER A 214 6.07 52.89 -2.27
CA SER A 214 5.22 51.88 -1.63
C SER A 214 3.92 51.60 -2.40
N LEU A 215 4.01 51.06 -3.62
CA LEU A 215 2.84 50.54 -4.31
C LEU A 215 2.47 49.17 -3.67
N VAL A 216 1.46 49.16 -2.80
CA VAL A 216 0.88 47.94 -2.26
C VAL A 216 -0.20 47.46 -3.23
N LEU A 217 0.07 46.38 -3.96
CA LEU A 217 -0.94 45.71 -4.78
C LEU A 217 -1.79 44.82 -3.86
N THR A 218 -2.97 45.25 -3.50
CA THR A 218 -3.98 44.38 -2.87
C THR A 218 -4.78 43.67 -3.96
N LYS A 219 -4.84 42.35 -3.90
CA LYS A 219 -5.77 41.57 -4.71
C LYS A 219 -7.13 41.62 -4.02
N ASP A 220 -8.11 42.26 -4.63
CA ASP A 220 -9.50 42.04 -4.26
C ASP A 220 -9.92 40.59 -4.57
N ASN A 221 -10.57 39.96 -3.57
CA ASN A 221 -11.05 38.56 -3.67
C ASN A 221 -12.17 38.39 -4.71
#